data_a39e904d5c98a21c993a2c8df8370cb4
#
_entry.id   a39e904d5c98a21c993a2c8df8370cb4
#
_cell.length_a   1.000
_cell.length_b   1.000
_cell.length_c   1.000
_cell.angle_alpha   90.00
_cell.angle_beta   90.00
_cell.angle_gamma   90.00
#
_symmetry.space_group_name_H-M   'P 1'
#
loop_
_entity.id
_entity.type
_entity.pdbx_description
1 polymer ?
#
loop_
_entity_poly.entity_id
_entity_poly.type
_entity_poly.pdbx_seq_one_letter_code
_entity_poly.pdbx_strand_id
1 'polypeptide(L)'
;MIDGVEVKEGEEREDFVGFKVRPKLIAYPRSEDDVIKIVNFAREKKIPIVPWGAGTSLAGHLECDGCILVDMEYMDKIIEINDIDWYVRTQPAVNLEKLNKELEKKGFFLPPDPASFFLCTVGGATANASGGMRGVKYGTFKDWVLALRVVLPNGKAVTIGRPLRKDRGGYDLVHLFVGSEGTLGIITEIWFRITPLPKRKIYTVLVYVDSLEEASDFVVRIRKSGILPEVAEFIDDQVIKALNRQLNANLEESNGGAFIVSVEDYLLDDLKRIIEGKKYIIAEGEEAERIYSIRAQSALALRAESKYMFVEDIVVPVSKLNEAIKKLKELEKKYNIRMPIIAHIGDGNLHPNIMLNDLSIAEKVFEEVARIAIELGGSISGEHGIGVQKAKLLAEQITRLNGDDVLKIMKGIKDLIDPYHIMNPNKYVELAYKVANDEGVIPR
;
A
#
# COMPACT_ATOMS: atom_id res chain seq x y z
N MET A 1 -24.18 24.52 9.08
CA MET A 1 -24.63 23.16 8.69
C MET A 1 -24.57 23.05 7.18
N ILE A 2 -24.30 21.90 6.65
CA ILE A 2 -24.29 21.62 5.19
C ILE A 2 -25.70 21.12 4.84
N ASP A 3 -26.40 21.83 3.98
CA ASP A 3 -27.82 21.60 3.72
C ASP A 3 -28.05 20.18 3.12
N GLY A 4 -28.92 19.41 3.80
CA GLY A 4 -29.29 18.05 3.37
C GLY A 4 -28.21 16.98 3.56
N VAL A 5 -27.07 17.31 4.20
CA VAL A 5 -26.00 16.33 4.50
C VAL A 5 -25.99 16.03 6.01
N GLU A 6 -25.85 14.75 6.36
CA GLU A 6 -25.66 14.35 7.74
C GLU A 6 -24.28 14.83 8.22
N VAL A 7 -24.25 15.65 9.28
CA VAL A 7 -23.02 16.20 9.86
C VAL A 7 -23.07 16.06 11.38
N LYS A 8 -21.98 15.59 11.96
CA LYS A 8 -21.77 15.52 13.41
C LYS A 8 -20.64 16.46 13.83
N GLU A 9 -20.66 16.88 15.10
CA GLU A 9 -19.51 17.55 15.71
C GLU A 9 -18.28 16.62 15.63
N GLY A 10 -17.08 17.22 15.47
CA GLY A 10 -15.86 16.44 15.31
C GLY A 10 -15.51 15.66 16.57
N GLU A 11 -15.31 14.39 16.43
CA GLU A 11 -14.76 13.48 17.42
C GLU A 11 -13.36 13.05 17.01
N GLU A 12 -12.41 13.05 17.95
CA GLU A 12 -11.03 12.58 17.66
C GLU A 12 -11.07 11.12 17.25
N ARG A 13 -10.40 10.82 16.15
CA ARG A 13 -10.13 9.47 15.67
C ARG A 13 -8.63 9.21 15.58
N GLU A 14 -8.26 7.97 15.45
CA GLU A 14 -6.90 7.54 15.16
C GLU A 14 -6.89 6.67 13.90
N ASP A 15 -5.83 6.79 13.10
CA ASP A 15 -5.58 5.80 12.07
C ASP A 15 -4.97 4.52 12.69
N PHE A 16 -4.70 3.52 11.87
CA PHE A 16 -4.23 2.21 12.32
C PHE A 16 -2.90 2.26 13.11
N VAL A 17 -2.07 3.26 12.90
CA VAL A 17 -0.77 3.42 13.58
C VAL A 17 -0.77 4.51 14.64
N GLY A 18 -1.91 5.15 14.89
CA GLY A 18 -2.13 6.08 16.00
C GLY A 18 -1.92 7.55 15.66
N PHE A 19 -1.86 7.93 14.38
CA PHE A 19 -1.92 9.35 14.01
C PHE A 19 -3.28 9.94 14.34
N LYS A 20 -3.28 11.13 14.95
CA LYS A 20 -4.49 11.79 15.42
C LYS A 20 -5.21 12.52 14.30
N VAL A 21 -6.50 12.30 14.24
CA VAL A 21 -7.42 12.98 13.34
C VAL A 21 -8.42 13.74 14.21
N ARG A 22 -8.27 15.08 14.27
CA ARG A 22 -9.09 15.99 15.11
C ARG A 22 -9.96 16.86 14.22
N PRO A 23 -11.04 16.33 13.65
CA PRO A 23 -11.90 17.09 12.77
C PRO A 23 -12.70 18.12 13.58
N LYS A 24 -13.02 19.25 12.94
CA LYS A 24 -14.05 20.18 13.44
C LYS A 24 -15.45 19.61 13.22
N LEU A 25 -15.64 18.94 12.10
CA LEU A 25 -16.90 18.32 11.68
C LEU A 25 -16.62 16.98 11.03
N ILE A 26 -17.54 16.03 11.19
CA ILE A 26 -17.59 14.79 10.43
C ILE A 26 -18.82 14.83 9.55
N ALA A 27 -18.64 14.75 8.24
CA ALA A 27 -19.72 14.74 7.25
C ALA A 27 -19.87 13.34 6.64
N TYR A 28 -21.11 12.86 6.53
CA TYR A 28 -21.45 11.51 6.07
C TYR A 28 -22.25 11.60 4.76
N PRO A 29 -21.58 11.69 3.58
CA PRO A 29 -22.28 11.74 2.31
C PRO A 29 -22.94 10.41 1.99
N ARG A 30 -24.13 10.46 1.36
CA ARG A 30 -24.85 9.30 0.82
C ARG A 30 -24.89 9.28 -0.71
N SER A 31 -24.45 10.39 -1.32
CA SER A 31 -24.45 10.59 -2.76
C SER A 31 -23.30 11.49 -3.21
N GLU A 32 -23.02 11.51 -4.51
CA GLU A 32 -22.08 12.46 -5.12
C GLU A 32 -22.51 13.90 -4.88
N ASP A 33 -23.81 14.19 -4.92
CA ASP A 33 -24.33 15.53 -4.65
C ASP A 33 -24.03 15.99 -3.22
N ASP A 34 -24.05 15.10 -2.25
CA ASP A 34 -23.66 15.43 -0.88
C ASP A 34 -22.17 15.76 -0.80
N VAL A 35 -21.31 15.00 -1.50
CA VAL A 35 -19.87 15.30 -1.60
C VAL A 35 -19.63 16.66 -2.24
N ILE A 36 -20.37 17.01 -3.31
CA ILE A 36 -20.32 18.34 -3.95
C ILE A 36 -20.67 19.45 -2.96
N LYS A 37 -21.74 19.27 -2.19
CA LYS A 37 -22.16 20.24 -1.16
C LYS A 37 -21.09 20.42 -0.08
N ILE A 38 -20.49 19.32 0.39
CA ILE A 38 -19.40 19.34 1.38
C ILE A 38 -18.21 20.13 0.84
N VAL A 39 -17.77 19.83 -0.39
CA VAL A 39 -16.62 20.51 -1.02
C VAL A 39 -16.90 21.99 -1.21
N ASN A 40 -18.10 22.39 -1.68
CA ASN A 40 -18.46 23.78 -1.85
C ASN A 40 -18.49 24.54 -0.51
N PHE A 41 -19.03 23.92 0.54
CA PHE A 41 -19.04 24.48 1.89
C PHE A 41 -17.61 24.67 2.42
N ALA A 42 -16.76 23.65 2.30
CA ALA A 42 -15.38 23.69 2.73
C ALA A 42 -14.59 24.80 2.02
N ARG A 43 -14.77 24.92 0.69
CA ARG A 43 -14.14 25.96 -0.13
C ARG A 43 -14.59 27.36 0.31
N GLU A 44 -15.89 27.56 0.52
CA GLU A 44 -16.44 28.84 0.97
C GLU A 44 -15.90 29.23 2.35
N LYS A 45 -15.84 28.28 3.27
CA LYS A 45 -15.36 28.49 4.64
C LYS A 45 -13.85 28.40 4.80
N LYS A 46 -13.14 28.01 3.74
CA LYS A 46 -11.68 27.75 3.74
C LYS A 46 -11.27 26.73 4.81
N ILE A 47 -12.04 25.64 4.94
CA ILE A 47 -11.79 24.57 5.90
C ILE A 47 -11.18 23.40 5.12
N PRO A 48 -10.05 22.79 5.57
CA PRO A 48 -9.51 21.60 4.97
C PRO A 48 -10.48 20.42 4.97
N ILE A 49 -10.38 19.55 3.97
CA ILE A 49 -11.14 18.31 3.85
C ILE A 49 -10.17 17.13 3.91
N VAL A 50 -10.53 16.10 4.68
CA VAL A 50 -9.84 14.82 4.71
C VAL A 50 -10.85 13.72 4.41
N PRO A 51 -10.74 13.01 3.28
CA PRO A 51 -11.56 11.84 3.01
C PRO A 51 -11.18 10.68 3.94
N TRP A 52 -12.18 9.97 4.46
CA TRP A 52 -12.01 8.83 5.34
C TRP A 52 -12.64 7.57 4.72
N GLY A 53 -11.83 6.51 4.55
CA GLY A 53 -12.29 5.17 4.21
C GLY A 53 -12.47 4.31 5.46
N ALA A 54 -11.54 3.38 5.70
CA ALA A 54 -11.54 2.51 6.88
C ALA A 54 -10.48 2.87 7.93
N GLY A 55 -9.72 3.93 7.74
CA GLY A 55 -8.67 4.36 8.70
C GLY A 55 -7.46 3.43 8.77
N THR A 56 -7.23 2.56 7.78
CA THR A 56 -6.13 1.56 7.74
C THR A 56 -4.79 2.13 7.26
N SER A 57 -4.65 3.45 7.21
CA SER A 57 -3.44 4.17 6.81
C SER A 57 -2.25 3.89 7.73
N LEU A 58 -1.03 3.87 7.15
CA LEU A 58 0.21 3.54 7.86
C LEU A 58 1.25 4.67 7.89
N ALA A 59 0.98 5.82 7.23
CA ALA A 59 1.95 6.90 7.11
C ALA A 59 1.37 8.30 7.47
N GLY A 60 0.27 8.34 8.22
CA GLY A 60 -0.34 9.60 8.66
C GLY A 60 -1.09 10.37 7.56
N HIS A 61 -1.65 9.67 6.57
CA HIS A 61 -2.42 10.27 5.47
C HIS A 61 -3.64 11.06 5.95
N LEU A 62 -4.21 10.67 7.09
CA LEU A 62 -5.47 11.16 7.62
C LEU A 62 -5.29 12.23 8.70
N GLU A 63 -4.05 12.48 9.15
CA GLU A 63 -3.75 13.45 10.19
C GLU A 63 -4.33 14.81 9.85
N CYS A 64 -5.12 15.38 10.75
CA CYS A 64 -5.61 16.74 10.62
C CYS A 64 -6.02 17.34 11.96
N ASP A 65 -6.04 18.66 12.00
CA ASP A 65 -6.61 19.45 13.09
C ASP A 65 -7.55 20.51 12.50
N GLY A 66 -8.80 20.51 12.95
CA GLY A 66 -9.82 21.46 12.51
C GLY A 66 -10.40 21.25 11.10
N CYS A 67 -10.17 20.10 10.47
CA CYS A 67 -10.69 19.75 9.14
C CYS A 67 -12.18 19.34 9.15
N ILE A 68 -12.77 19.21 7.96
CA ILE A 68 -13.97 18.41 7.73
C ILE A 68 -13.52 17.01 7.37
N LEU A 69 -13.79 16.02 8.22
CA LEU A 69 -13.60 14.63 7.90
C LEU A 69 -14.79 14.16 7.07
N VAL A 70 -14.54 13.68 5.84
CA VAL A 70 -15.59 13.17 4.97
C VAL A 70 -15.59 11.65 5.05
N ASP A 71 -16.46 11.14 5.92
CA ASP A 71 -16.60 9.70 6.15
C ASP A 71 -17.50 9.07 5.09
N MET A 72 -16.88 8.27 4.23
CA MET A 72 -17.55 7.71 3.05
C MET A 72 -18.39 6.47 3.36
N GLU A 73 -18.56 6.06 4.61
CA GLU A 73 -19.14 4.76 5.02
C GLU A 73 -20.48 4.41 4.35
N TYR A 74 -21.31 5.41 4.02
CA TYR A 74 -22.61 5.16 3.38
C TYR A 74 -22.57 5.06 1.86
N MET A 75 -21.40 5.27 1.24
CA MET A 75 -21.21 5.09 -0.19
C MET A 75 -20.57 3.73 -0.49
N ASP A 76 -21.30 2.64 -0.17
CA ASP A 76 -20.80 1.25 -0.13
C ASP A 76 -21.42 0.31 -1.17
N LYS A 77 -21.98 0.85 -2.24
CA LYS A 77 -22.69 0.05 -3.25
C LYS A 77 -21.76 -0.50 -4.32
N ILE A 78 -21.90 -1.79 -4.62
CA ILE A 78 -21.45 -2.39 -5.89
C ILE A 78 -22.51 -2.05 -6.92
N ILE A 79 -22.17 -1.15 -7.87
CA ILE A 79 -23.14 -0.58 -8.81
C ILE A 79 -23.39 -1.52 -9.98
N GLU A 80 -22.31 -2.10 -10.52
CA GLU A 80 -22.37 -2.96 -11.70
C GLU A 80 -21.20 -3.95 -11.70
N ILE A 81 -21.45 -5.20 -12.08
CA ILE A 81 -20.43 -6.18 -12.43
C ILE A 81 -20.68 -6.58 -13.90
N ASN A 82 -19.76 -6.21 -14.78
CA ASN A 82 -19.82 -6.51 -16.21
C ASN A 82 -18.84 -7.64 -16.54
N ASP A 83 -19.40 -8.83 -16.75
CA ASP A 83 -18.67 -10.07 -17.01
C ASP A 83 -18.31 -10.27 -18.50
N ILE A 84 -18.76 -9.36 -19.38
CA ILE A 84 -18.39 -9.33 -20.80
C ILE A 84 -17.19 -8.41 -21.02
N ASP A 85 -17.25 -7.19 -20.48
CA ASP A 85 -16.17 -6.18 -20.61
C ASP A 85 -15.13 -6.30 -19.48
N TRP A 86 -15.37 -7.18 -18.53
CA TRP A 86 -14.49 -7.51 -17.40
C TRP A 86 -14.14 -6.31 -16.52
N TYR A 87 -15.17 -5.62 -16.06
CA TYR A 87 -15.02 -4.57 -15.05
C TYR A 87 -16.09 -4.67 -13.97
N VAL A 88 -15.79 -4.06 -12.84
CA VAL A 88 -16.77 -3.77 -11.79
C VAL A 88 -16.76 -2.27 -11.48
N ARG A 89 -17.96 -1.70 -11.31
CA ARG A 89 -18.17 -0.31 -10.89
C ARG A 89 -18.66 -0.29 -9.45
N THR A 90 -17.98 0.45 -8.60
CA THR A 90 -18.26 0.53 -7.16
C THR A 90 -18.29 1.96 -6.65
N GLN A 91 -18.95 2.16 -5.53
CA GLN A 91 -18.73 3.30 -4.67
C GLN A 91 -17.48 3.08 -3.77
N PRO A 92 -16.87 4.15 -3.20
CA PRO A 92 -15.57 4.07 -2.56
C PRO A 92 -15.53 3.31 -1.23
N ALA A 93 -16.64 3.24 -0.48
CA ALA A 93 -16.68 2.56 0.81
C ALA A 93 -16.98 1.06 0.72
N VAL A 94 -17.07 0.49 -0.48
CA VAL A 94 -17.15 -0.97 -0.63
C VAL A 94 -15.93 -1.61 0.01
N ASN A 95 -16.17 -2.56 0.90
CA ASN A 95 -15.10 -3.36 1.50
C ASN A 95 -14.52 -4.33 0.46
N LEU A 96 -13.19 -4.46 0.42
CA LEU A 96 -12.49 -5.24 -0.62
C LEU A 96 -12.79 -6.75 -0.53
N GLU A 97 -12.88 -7.31 0.66
CA GLU A 97 -13.26 -8.72 0.85
C GLU A 97 -14.69 -8.98 0.35
N LYS A 98 -15.63 -8.11 0.74
CA LYS A 98 -17.03 -8.18 0.30
C LYS A 98 -17.13 -8.12 -1.23
N LEU A 99 -16.35 -7.21 -1.86
CA LEU A 99 -16.31 -7.10 -3.31
C LEU A 99 -15.84 -8.41 -3.96
N ASN A 100 -14.72 -8.97 -3.48
CA ASN A 100 -14.20 -10.21 -4.04
C ASN A 100 -15.16 -11.40 -3.86
N LYS A 101 -15.85 -11.52 -2.72
CA LYS A 101 -16.90 -12.53 -2.51
C LYS A 101 -18.04 -12.43 -3.52
N GLU A 102 -18.42 -11.21 -3.93
CA GLU A 102 -19.44 -11.03 -4.97
C GLU A 102 -18.91 -11.33 -6.37
N LEU A 103 -17.65 -10.98 -6.66
CA LEU A 103 -16.99 -11.30 -7.93
C LEU A 103 -16.80 -12.81 -8.12
N GLU A 104 -16.40 -13.52 -7.06
CA GLU A 104 -16.19 -14.98 -7.06
C GLU A 104 -17.43 -15.76 -7.45
N LYS A 105 -18.64 -15.31 -7.06
CA LYS A 105 -19.91 -15.90 -7.48
C LYS A 105 -20.12 -15.85 -9.00
N LYS A 106 -19.42 -14.96 -9.69
CA LYS A 106 -19.43 -14.79 -11.14
C LYS A 106 -18.17 -15.35 -11.82
N GLY A 107 -17.26 -15.95 -11.06
CA GLY A 107 -16.02 -16.54 -11.57
C GLY A 107 -14.89 -15.53 -11.81
N PHE A 108 -14.93 -14.38 -11.15
CA PHE A 108 -13.93 -13.30 -11.26
C PHE A 108 -13.33 -12.93 -9.90
N PHE A 109 -12.28 -12.13 -9.94
CA PHE A 109 -11.73 -11.49 -8.74
C PHE A 109 -10.98 -10.20 -9.11
N LEU A 110 -10.78 -9.34 -8.11
CA LEU A 110 -9.90 -8.17 -8.12
C LEU A 110 -8.62 -8.55 -7.37
N PRO A 111 -7.47 -8.70 -8.07
CA PRO A 111 -6.28 -9.34 -7.51
C PRO A 111 -5.55 -8.63 -6.37
N PRO A 112 -5.42 -7.28 -6.32
CA PRO A 112 -4.66 -6.63 -5.25
C PRO A 112 -5.19 -7.00 -3.87
N ASP A 113 -4.28 -7.43 -2.99
CA ASP A 113 -4.59 -8.02 -1.69
C ASP A 113 -3.78 -7.40 -0.55
N PRO A 114 -3.97 -6.09 -0.26
CA PRO A 114 -3.26 -5.43 0.84
C PRO A 114 -3.47 -6.18 2.16
N ALA A 115 -2.52 -6.07 3.08
CA ALA A 115 -2.60 -6.71 4.40
C ALA A 115 -3.90 -6.35 5.15
N SER A 116 -4.48 -5.19 4.85
CA SER A 116 -5.77 -4.72 5.36
C SER A 116 -7.00 -5.24 4.58
N PHE A 117 -6.86 -6.23 3.71
CA PHE A 117 -7.90 -6.77 2.79
C PHE A 117 -9.28 -6.93 3.44
N PHE A 118 -9.34 -7.43 4.67
CA PHE A 118 -10.59 -7.65 5.41
C PHE A 118 -11.23 -6.37 5.95
N LEU A 119 -10.47 -5.28 6.05
CA LEU A 119 -10.88 -4.02 6.68
C LEU A 119 -11.00 -2.87 5.69
N CYS A 120 -10.09 -2.78 4.71
CA CYS A 120 -9.97 -1.64 3.83
C CYS A 120 -11.19 -1.47 2.92
N THR A 121 -11.39 -0.22 2.49
CA THR A 121 -12.34 0.13 1.43
C THR A 121 -11.61 0.28 0.11
N VAL A 122 -12.30 -0.03 -0.98
CA VAL A 122 -11.71 0.07 -2.33
C VAL A 122 -11.32 1.52 -2.69
N GLY A 123 -12.03 2.52 -2.16
CA GLY A 123 -11.68 3.94 -2.32
C GLY A 123 -10.39 4.32 -1.61
N GLY A 124 -10.23 3.87 -0.34
CA GLY A 124 -9.00 4.07 0.42
C GLY A 124 -7.81 3.37 -0.24
N ALA A 125 -7.97 2.10 -0.64
CA ALA A 125 -6.94 1.34 -1.33
C ALA A 125 -6.54 1.96 -2.69
N THR A 126 -7.52 2.53 -3.43
CA THR A 126 -7.27 3.26 -4.68
C THR A 126 -6.51 4.57 -4.42
N ALA A 127 -6.95 5.36 -3.44
CA ALA A 127 -6.30 6.62 -3.09
C ALA A 127 -4.86 6.44 -2.60
N ASN A 128 -4.55 5.29 -2.01
CA ASN A 128 -3.20 4.92 -1.56
C ASN A 128 -2.39 4.14 -2.61
N ALA A 129 -3.01 3.64 -3.69
CA ALA A 129 -2.41 2.70 -4.64
C ALA A 129 -1.86 1.43 -3.96
N SER A 130 -2.61 0.89 -3.00
CA SER A 130 -2.18 -0.23 -2.14
C SER A 130 -1.76 -1.46 -2.94
N GLY A 131 -0.78 -2.20 -2.44
CA GLY A 131 -0.29 -3.48 -2.95
C GLY A 131 -0.59 -4.64 -2.00
N GLY A 132 0.19 -5.72 -2.09
CA GLY A 132 0.08 -6.90 -1.25
C GLY A 132 0.86 -8.10 -1.78
N MET A 133 0.62 -9.29 -1.23
CA MET A 133 1.35 -10.52 -1.54
C MET A 133 1.30 -10.92 -3.02
N ARG A 134 0.19 -10.62 -3.71
CA ARG A 134 0.00 -10.90 -5.13
C ARG A 134 0.64 -9.86 -6.06
N GLY A 135 1.30 -8.85 -5.49
CA GLY A 135 1.95 -7.77 -6.23
C GLY A 135 2.94 -8.28 -7.28
N VAL A 136 3.67 -9.35 -7.00
CA VAL A 136 4.64 -9.97 -7.91
C VAL A 136 4.04 -10.37 -9.27
N LYS A 137 2.77 -10.77 -9.32
CA LYS A 137 2.06 -11.15 -10.55
C LYS A 137 1.12 -10.06 -11.05
N TYR A 138 0.41 -9.41 -10.15
CA TYR A 138 -0.73 -8.58 -10.50
C TYR A 138 -0.51 -7.08 -10.27
N GLY A 139 0.63 -6.69 -9.66
CA GLY A 139 0.87 -5.28 -9.33
C GLY A 139 0.01 -4.79 -8.17
N THR A 140 -0.31 -3.51 -8.19
CA THR A 140 -1.05 -2.80 -7.15
C THR A 140 -2.42 -2.34 -7.65
N PHE A 141 -3.20 -1.66 -6.81
CA PHE A 141 -4.45 -1.01 -7.25
C PHE A 141 -4.27 -0.12 -8.48
N LYS A 142 -3.09 0.48 -8.65
CA LYS A 142 -2.75 1.30 -9.82
C LYS A 142 -2.93 0.56 -11.14
N ASP A 143 -2.65 -0.73 -11.18
CA ASP A 143 -2.72 -1.55 -12.39
C ASP A 143 -4.15 -1.99 -12.73
N TRP A 144 -5.12 -1.77 -11.82
CA TRP A 144 -6.47 -2.31 -11.94
C TRP A 144 -7.58 -1.27 -12.09
N VAL A 145 -7.29 0.00 -11.84
CA VAL A 145 -8.27 1.08 -12.03
C VAL A 145 -8.35 1.48 -13.50
N LEU A 146 -9.55 1.44 -14.08
CA LEU A 146 -9.83 1.85 -15.46
C LEU A 146 -10.38 3.28 -15.56
N ALA A 147 -11.19 3.67 -14.59
CA ALA A 147 -11.81 4.99 -14.54
C ALA A 147 -12.18 5.37 -13.11
N LEU A 148 -12.33 6.66 -12.89
CA LEU A 148 -12.71 7.26 -11.61
C LEU A 148 -13.81 8.31 -11.83
N ARG A 149 -14.75 8.37 -10.92
CA ARG A 149 -15.62 9.52 -10.72
C ARG A 149 -15.09 10.30 -9.52
N VAL A 150 -14.80 11.60 -9.70
CA VAL A 150 -14.11 12.42 -8.69
C VAL A 150 -14.80 13.76 -8.57
N VAL A 151 -15.02 14.20 -7.33
CA VAL A 151 -15.40 15.57 -7.02
C VAL A 151 -14.12 16.38 -6.79
N LEU A 152 -13.89 17.35 -7.67
CA LEU A 152 -12.74 18.24 -7.64
C LEU A 152 -12.88 19.35 -6.57
N PRO A 153 -11.78 20.00 -6.16
CA PRO A 153 -11.81 21.09 -5.17
C PRO A 153 -12.72 22.27 -5.54
N ASN A 154 -13.00 22.45 -6.83
CA ASN A 154 -13.93 23.48 -7.31
C ASN A 154 -15.42 23.08 -7.20
N GLY A 155 -15.71 21.91 -6.62
CA GLY A 155 -17.07 21.38 -6.45
C GLY A 155 -17.68 20.75 -7.70
N LYS A 156 -16.91 20.55 -8.77
CA LYS A 156 -17.39 19.87 -9.98
C LYS A 156 -17.06 18.39 -9.92
N ALA A 157 -18.01 17.54 -10.28
CA ALA A 157 -17.78 16.11 -10.46
C ALA A 157 -17.37 15.83 -11.90
N VAL A 158 -16.31 15.06 -12.08
CA VAL A 158 -15.76 14.69 -13.39
C VAL A 158 -15.54 13.18 -13.46
N THR A 159 -15.65 12.62 -14.65
CA THR A 159 -15.23 11.24 -14.93
C THR A 159 -13.88 11.26 -15.63
N ILE A 160 -12.92 10.52 -15.08
CA ILE A 160 -11.55 10.41 -15.57
C ILE A 160 -11.36 8.96 -16.05
N GLY A 161 -10.85 8.79 -17.28
CA GLY A 161 -10.72 7.46 -17.89
C GLY A 161 -12.03 6.89 -18.42
N ARG A 162 -12.01 5.63 -18.83
CA ARG A 162 -13.13 4.84 -19.34
C ARG A 162 -12.93 3.37 -19.00
N PRO A 163 -14.00 2.57 -18.82
CA PRO A 163 -13.88 1.14 -18.55
C PRO A 163 -13.54 0.35 -19.82
N LEU A 164 -12.47 0.72 -20.49
CA LEU A 164 -12.02 0.12 -21.75
C LEU A 164 -10.64 -0.51 -21.57
N ARG A 165 -10.39 -1.60 -22.31
CA ARG A 165 -9.08 -2.26 -22.31
C ARG A 165 -7.98 -1.38 -22.91
N LYS A 166 -8.33 -0.50 -23.86
CA LYS A 166 -7.42 0.45 -24.51
C LYS A 166 -8.11 1.81 -24.57
N ASP A 167 -7.47 2.83 -24.04
CA ASP A 167 -7.85 4.22 -24.19
C ASP A 167 -6.59 5.07 -24.42
N ARG A 168 -6.55 5.82 -25.53
CA ARG A 168 -5.45 6.70 -25.88
C ARG A 168 -5.91 8.17 -25.99
N GLY A 169 -7.11 8.47 -25.51
CA GLY A 169 -7.76 9.77 -25.63
C GLY A 169 -7.31 10.79 -24.59
N GLY A 170 -6.07 11.30 -24.70
CA GLY A 170 -5.54 12.33 -23.82
C GLY A 170 -4.41 11.87 -22.90
N TYR A 171 -4.10 12.68 -21.88
CA TYR A 171 -3.17 12.30 -20.83
C TYR A 171 -3.79 11.29 -19.87
N ASP A 172 -2.95 10.45 -19.28
CA ASP A 172 -3.36 9.48 -18.26
C ASP A 172 -3.58 10.18 -16.91
N LEU A 173 -4.81 10.63 -16.71
CA LEU A 173 -5.20 11.24 -15.46
C LEU A 173 -5.65 10.20 -14.41
N VAL A 174 -6.01 8.99 -14.83
CA VAL A 174 -6.40 7.92 -13.89
C VAL A 174 -5.26 7.65 -12.92
N HIS A 175 -4.05 7.40 -13.45
CA HIS A 175 -2.87 7.12 -12.63
C HIS A 175 -2.30 8.36 -11.91
N LEU A 176 -2.80 9.56 -12.20
CA LEU A 176 -2.53 10.76 -11.41
C LEU A 176 -3.36 10.78 -10.11
N PHE A 177 -4.63 10.35 -10.18
CA PHE A 177 -5.51 10.33 -9.02
C PHE A 177 -5.37 9.07 -8.17
N VAL A 178 -5.02 7.91 -8.76
CA VAL A 178 -4.66 6.70 -8.02
C VAL A 178 -3.34 6.93 -7.30
N GLY A 179 -3.33 6.74 -5.99
CA GLY A 179 -2.17 7.04 -5.15
C GLY A 179 -1.99 8.53 -4.83
N SER A 180 -3.00 9.37 -5.05
CA SER A 180 -2.96 10.80 -4.70
C SER A 180 -3.23 11.08 -3.22
N GLU A 181 -3.53 10.08 -2.41
CA GLU A 181 -3.77 10.18 -0.96
C GLU A 181 -4.85 11.22 -0.60
N GLY A 182 -5.88 11.36 -1.46
CA GLY A 182 -6.97 12.33 -1.26
C GLY A 182 -6.59 13.79 -1.43
N THR A 183 -5.39 14.08 -1.96
CA THR A 183 -4.89 15.47 -2.09
C THR A 183 -5.38 16.19 -3.35
N LEU A 184 -5.98 15.48 -4.31
CA LEU A 184 -6.43 16.05 -5.60
C LEU A 184 -7.95 16.12 -5.74
N GLY A 185 -8.70 15.38 -4.92
CA GLY A 185 -10.16 15.33 -4.97
C GLY A 185 -10.72 14.16 -4.18
N ILE A 186 -12.06 14.05 -4.14
CA ILE A 186 -12.79 12.97 -3.45
C ILE A 186 -13.33 12.00 -4.49
N ILE A 187 -12.90 10.74 -4.42
CA ILE A 187 -13.37 9.66 -5.30
C ILE A 187 -14.76 9.24 -4.86
N THR A 188 -15.73 9.25 -5.79
CA THR A 188 -17.13 8.87 -5.53
C THR A 188 -17.54 7.58 -6.22
N GLU A 189 -16.86 7.19 -7.31
CA GLU A 189 -17.03 5.88 -7.95
C GLU A 189 -15.72 5.44 -8.60
N ILE A 190 -15.56 4.12 -8.74
CA ILE A 190 -14.36 3.49 -9.31
C ILE A 190 -14.79 2.37 -10.26
N TRP A 191 -14.16 2.32 -11.44
CA TRP A 191 -14.23 1.19 -12.35
C TRP A 191 -12.93 0.41 -12.24
N PHE A 192 -13.02 -0.81 -11.72
CA PHE A 192 -11.89 -1.73 -11.68
C PHE A 192 -11.97 -2.72 -12.81
N ARG A 193 -10.85 -2.97 -13.45
CA ARG A 193 -10.69 -4.19 -14.23
C ARG A 193 -10.80 -5.40 -13.29
N ILE A 194 -11.45 -6.46 -13.75
CA ILE A 194 -11.48 -7.74 -13.06
C ILE A 194 -10.88 -8.83 -13.95
N THR A 195 -10.47 -9.94 -13.35
CA THR A 195 -9.91 -11.07 -14.10
C THR A 195 -10.60 -12.36 -13.67
N PRO A 196 -10.75 -13.34 -14.60
CA PRO A 196 -11.27 -14.65 -14.23
C PRO A 196 -10.44 -15.31 -13.12
N LEU A 197 -11.12 -16.05 -12.25
CA LEU A 197 -10.47 -16.92 -11.28
C LEU A 197 -9.51 -17.89 -11.98
N PRO A 198 -8.34 -18.20 -11.38
CA PRO A 198 -7.43 -19.19 -11.92
C PRO A 198 -8.14 -20.52 -12.19
N LYS A 199 -7.99 -21.05 -13.40
CA LYS A 199 -8.59 -22.35 -13.78
C LYS A 199 -7.67 -23.53 -13.43
N ARG A 200 -6.40 -23.24 -13.20
CA ARG A 200 -5.39 -24.24 -12.82
C ARG A 200 -5.26 -24.29 -11.31
N LYS A 201 -4.83 -25.45 -10.84
CA LYS A 201 -4.50 -25.67 -9.46
C LYS A 201 -3.25 -24.86 -9.08
N ILE A 202 -3.29 -24.20 -7.93
CA ILE A 202 -2.17 -23.44 -7.40
C ILE A 202 -1.60 -24.23 -6.22
N TYR A 203 -0.29 -24.43 -6.24
CA TYR A 203 0.46 -25.00 -5.12
C TYR A 203 1.27 -23.92 -4.42
N THR A 204 1.19 -23.91 -3.11
CA THR A 204 2.02 -23.05 -2.25
C THR A 204 3.16 -23.88 -1.69
N VAL A 205 4.39 -23.44 -1.89
CA VAL A 205 5.60 -24.11 -1.41
C VAL A 205 6.26 -23.23 -0.36
N LEU A 206 6.36 -23.75 0.87
CA LEU A 206 7.11 -23.15 1.96
C LEU A 206 8.51 -23.78 1.96
N VAL A 207 9.54 -22.97 1.72
CA VAL A 207 10.94 -23.41 1.61
C VAL A 207 11.74 -22.81 2.74
N TYR A 208 12.42 -23.63 3.54
CA TYR A 208 13.33 -23.16 4.58
C TYR A 208 14.69 -22.83 3.98
N VAL A 209 15.23 -21.66 4.30
CA VAL A 209 16.49 -21.17 3.76
C VAL A 209 17.54 -21.03 4.85
N ASP A 210 18.82 -21.13 4.48
CA ASP A 210 19.93 -21.09 5.43
C ASP A 210 20.42 -19.66 5.69
N SER A 211 20.09 -18.71 4.79
CA SER A 211 20.42 -17.30 4.92
C SER A 211 19.43 -16.41 4.16
N LEU A 212 19.39 -15.13 4.51
CA LEU A 212 18.62 -14.09 3.81
C LEU A 212 19.08 -13.91 2.35
N GLU A 213 20.38 -14.02 2.13
CA GLU A 213 20.99 -13.95 0.80
C GLU A 213 20.45 -15.06 -0.09
N GLU A 214 20.30 -16.26 0.45
CA GLU A 214 19.75 -17.39 -0.30
C GLU A 214 18.32 -17.15 -0.75
N ALA A 215 17.47 -16.51 0.08
CA ALA A 215 16.11 -16.16 -0.32
C ALA A 215 16.12 -15.20 -1.52
N SER A 216 17.01 -14.19 -1.53
CA SER A 216 17.16 -13.29 -2.66
C SER A 216 17.64 -14.00 -3.92
N ASP A 217 18.55 -14.95 -3.79
CA ASP A 217 19.06 -15.77 -4.90
C ASP A 217 17.95 -16.67 -5.49
N PHE A 218 17.04 -17.18 -4.68
CA PHE A 218 15.88 -17.91 -5.18
C PHE A 218 14.98 -17.04 -6.05
N VAL A 219 14.67 -15.82 -5.64
CA VAL A 219 13.88 -14.88 -6.46
C VAL A 219 14.55 -14.63 -7.81
N VAL A 220 15.87 -14.39 -7.81
CA VAL A 220 16.63 -14.18 -9.06
C VAL A 220 16.58 -15.42 -9.96
N ARG A 221 16.73 -16.64 -9.41
CA ARG A 221 16.65 -17.89 -10.17
C ARG A 221 15.24 -18.13 -10.73
N ILE A 222 14.20 -17.88 -9.94
CA ILE A 222 12.79 -17.97 -10.37
C ILE A 222 12.55 -17.04 -11.55
N ARG A 223 12.96 -15.78 -11.45
CA ARG A 223 12.80 -14.80 -12.55
C ARG A 223 13.59 -15.19 -13.81
N LYS A 224 14.84 -15.68 -13.66
CA LYS A 224 15.66 -16.14 -14.79
C LYS A 224 15.09 -17.37 -15.47
N SER A 225 14.36 -18.23 -14.75
CA SER A 225 13.70 -19.40 -15.35
C SER A 225 12.40 -19.04 -16.09
N GLY A 226 11.93 -17.80 -16.01
CA GLY A 226 10.68 -17.37 -16.63
C GLY A 226 9.42 -17.74 -15.83
N ILE A 227 9.56 -18.24 -14.61
CA ILE A 227 8.44 -18.51 -13.71
C ILE A 227 7.91 -17.17 -13.20
N LEU A 228 6.60 -16.93 -13.39
CA LEU A 228 5.85 -15.84 -12.78
C LEU A 228 4.97 -16.42 -11.67
N PRO A 229 5.37 -16.32 -10.40
CA PRO A 229 4.61 -16.90 -9.30
C PRO A 229 3.36 -16.06 -8.99
N GLU A 230 2.33 -16.70 -8.43
CA GLU A 230 1.15 -16.01 -7.87
C GLU A 230 1.52 -15.17 -6.64
N VAL A 231 2.42 -15.70 -5.82
CA VAL A 231 2.92 -15.11 -4.58
C VAL A 231 4.39 -15.46 -4.44
N ALA A 232 5.21 -14.53 -3.94
CA ALA A 232 6.59 -14.78 -3.56
C ALA A 232 6.95 -13.92 -2.33
N GLU A 233 6.83 -14.53 -1.15
CA GLU A 233 6.95 -13.89 0.16
C GLU A 233 8.17 -14.41 0.92
N PHE A 234 8.63 -13.63 1.88
CA PHE A 234 9.71 -14.02 2.75
C PHE A 234 9.46 -13.57 4.21
N ILE A 235 9.84 -14.42 5.14
CA ILE A 235 9.89 -14.13 6.58
C ILE A 235 11.23 -14.60 7.12
N ASP A 236 11.98 -13.73 7.83
CA ASP A 236 13.27 -14.11 8.38
C ASP A 236 13.17 -15.00 9.64
N ASP A 237 14.32 -15.48 10.12
CA ASP A 237 14.38 -16.39 11.28
C ASP A 237 13.80 -15.77 12.56
N GLN A 238 13.96 -14.47 12.76
CA GLN A 238 13.41 -13.77 13.94
C GLN A 238 11.88 -13.74 13.89
N VAL A 239 11.30 -13.59 12.68
CA VAL A 239 9.85 -13.65 12.45
C VAL A 239 9.32 -15.05 12.76
N ILE A 240 9.98 -16.11 12.25
CA ILE A 240 9.59 -17.51 12.53
C ILE A 240 9.58 -17.77 14.04
N LYS A 241 10.63 -17.35 14.75
CA LYS A 241 10.72 -17.50 16.21
C LYS A 241 9.59 -16.76 16.94
N ALA A 242 9.25 -15.53 16.50
CA ALA A 242 8.13 -14.78 17.05
C ALA A 242 6.78 -15.47 16.80
N LEU A 243 6.52 -15.95 15.57
CA LEU A 243 5.32 -16.70 15.22
C LEU A 243 5.17 -17.98 16.06
N ASN A 244 6.25 -18.71 16.25
CA ASN A 244 6.24 -19.92 17.09
C ASN A 244 5.93 -19.59 18.55
N ARG A 245 6.55 -18.55 19.12
CA ARG A 245 6.31 -18.15 20.53
C ARG A 245 4.93 -17.57 20.77
N GLN A 246 4.46 -16.70 19.88
CA GLN A 246 3.23 -15.93 20.12
C GLN A 246 1.98 -16.64 19.63
N LEU A 247 2.09 -17.47 18.57
CA LEU A 247 0.95 -18.05 17.88
C LEU A 247 1.00 -19.59 17.81
N ASN A 248 2.02 -20.24 18.37
CA ASN A 248 2.25 -21.68 18.25
C ASN A 248 2.20 -22.17 16.79
N ALA A 249 2.83 -21.40 15.88
CA ALA A 249 2.76 -21.69 14.44
C ALA A 249 3.42 -23.03 14.06
N ASN A 250 4.31 -23.55 14.90
CA ASN A 250 5.06 -24.80 14.71
C ASN A 250 5.83 -24.84 13.38
N LEU A 251 6.39 -23.70 12.97
CA LEU A 251 7.29 -23.61 11.85
C LEU A 251 8.69 -24.10 12.27
N GLU A 252 9.42 -24.69 11.32
CA GLU A 252 10.80 -25.06 11.57
C GLU A 252 11.69 -23.81 11.69
N GLU A 253 12.49 -23.74 12.73
CA GLU A 253 13.42 -22.64 12.94
C GLU A 253 14.69 -22.89 12.13
N SER A 254 14.80 -22.20 10.98
CA SER A 254 16.01 -22.17 10.14
C SER A 254 16.81 -20.90 10.41
N ASN A 255 18.10 -20.90 10.11
CA ASN A 255 18.96 -19.74 10.34
C ASN A 255 18.68 -18.56 9.38
N GLY A 256 18.05 -18.83 8.24
CA GLY A 256 17.75 -17.82 7.21
C GLY A 256 16.30 -17.41 7.13
N GLY A 257 15.39 -18.20 7.71
CA GLY A 257 13.96 -17.92 7.60
C GLY A 257 13.24 -18.84 6.60
N ALA A 258 12.10 -18.38 6.07
CA ALA A 258 11.30 -19.13 5.12
C ALA A 258 10.87 -18.29 3.92
N PHE A 259 10.95 -18.89 2.75
CA PHE A 259 10.47 -18.36 1.48
C PHE A 259 9.15 -19.07 1.12
N ILE A 260 8.11 -18.30 0.82
CA ILE A 260 6.78 -18.81 0.46
C ILE A 260 6.54 -18.44 -1.00
N VAL A 261 6.35 -19.44 -1.84
CA VAL A 261 6.11 -19.22 -3.27
C VAL A 261 4.93 -20.03 -3.75
N SER A 262 4.03 -19.41 -4.52
CA SER A 262 2.87 -20.08 -5.08
C SER A 262 2.92 -20.07 -6.59
N VAL A 263 2.70 -21.21 -7.19
CA VAL A 263 2.76 -21.42 -8.64
C VAL A 263 1.60 -22.28 -9.12
N GLU A 264 1.23 -22.11 -10.38
CA GLU A 264 0.32 -23.03 -11.06
C GLU A 264 0.95 -24.41 -11.21
N ASP A 265 0.13 -25.45 -11.26
CA ASP A 265 0.52 -26.88 -11.24
C ASP A 265 1.61 -27.24 -12.26
N TYR A 266 1.57 -26.69 -13.47
CA TYR A 266 2.54 -26.97 -14.52
C TYR A 266 3.94 -26.40 -14.27
N LEU A 267 4.08 -25.44 -13.34
CA LEU A 267 5.36 -24.82 -12.95
C LEU A 267 6.00 -25.48 -11.72
N LEU A 268 5.27 -26.39 -11.06
CA LEU A 268 5.72 -26.95 -9.80
C LEU A 268 7.03 -27.74 -9.92
N ASP A 269 7.21 -28.51 -10.99
CA ASP A 269 8.43 -29.31 -11.18
C ASP A 269 9.64 -28.42 -11.56
N ASP A 270 9.42 -27.34 -12.28
CA ASP A 270 10.47 -26.35 -12.53
C ASP A 270 10.88 -25.63 -11.24
N LEU A 271 9.92 -25.28 -10.40
CA LEU A 271 10.18 -24.70 -9.08
C LEU A 271 10.98 -25.69 -8.19
N LYS A 272 10.61 -26.96 -8.15
CA LYS A 272 11.34 -27.99 -7.37
C LYS A 272 12.81 -28.10 -7.77
N ARG A 273 13.13 -27.96 -9.07
CA ARG A 273 14.53 -27.95 -9.53
C ARG A 273 15.31 -26.75 -9.00
N ILE A 274 14.64 -25.59 -8.86
CA ILE A 274 15.26 -24.36 -8.32
C ILE A 274 15.60 -24.51 -6.84
N ILE A 275 14.73 -25.19 -6.07
CA ILE A 275 14.87 -25.38 -4.62
C ILE A 275 15.46 -26.75 -4.25
N GLU A 276 16.08 -27.45 -5.22
CA GLU A 276 16.68 -28.76 -4.98
C GLU A 276 17.66 -28.75 -3.80
N GLY A 277 17.60 -29.78 -2.97
CA GLY A 277 18.42 -29.90 -1.76
C GLY A 277 17.93 -29.12 -0.54
N LYS A 278 16.82 -28.38 -0.65
CA LYS A 278 16.22 -27.67 0.48
C LYS A 278 15.09 -28.46 1.10
N LYS A 279 14.83 -28.20 2.39
CA LYS A 279 13.63 -28.67 3.05
C LYS A 279 12.46 -27.79 2.66
N TYR A 280 11.37 -28.37 2.22
CA TYR A 280 10.17 -27.66 1.83
C TYR A 280 8.89 -28.44 2.15
N ILE A 281 7.79 -27.71 2.19
CA ILE A 281 6.42 -28.25 2.32
C ILE A 281 5.64 -27.77 1.08
N ILE A 282 4.90 -28.68 0.45
CA ILE A 282 3.95 -28.33 -0.62
C ILE A 282 2.55 -28.38 -0.04
N ALA A 283 1.81 -27.30 -0.16
CA ALA A 283 0.47 -27.16 0.35
C ALA A 283 -0.51 -26.73 -0.76
N GLU A 284 -1.78 -27.06 -0.57
CA GLU A 284 -2.91 -26.64 -1.38
C GLU A 284 -4.17 -26.47 -0.53
N GLY A 285 -5.16 -25.74 -1.02
CA GLY A 285 -6.43 -25.54 -0.31
C GLY A 285 -6.23 -24.96 1.09
N GLU A 286 -6.84 -25.58 2.10
CA GLU A 286 -6.81 -25.08 3.49
C GLU A 286 -5.40 -25.01 4.09
N GLU A 287 -4.48 -25.88 3.68
CA GLU A 287 -3.10 -25.84 4.16
C GLU A 287 -2.33 -24.65 3.58
N ALA A 288 -2.57 -24.31 2.31
CA ALA A 288 -2.02 -23.10 1.70
C ALA A 288 -2.59 -21.84 2.38
N GLU A 289 -3.89 -21.79 2.63
CA GLU A 289 -4.53 -20.69 3.37
C GLU A 289 -3.96 -20.55 4.79
N ARG A 290 -3.65 -21.64 5.45
CA ARG A 290 -2.96 -21.61 6.75
C ARG A 290 -1.57 -20.96 6.65
N ILE A 291 -0.79 -21.28 5.63
CA ILE A 291 0.53 -20.66 5.42
C ILE A 291 0.39 -19.16 5.22
N TYR A 292 -0.56 -18.71 4.40
CA TYR A 292 -0.85 -17.29 4.20
C TYR A 292 -1.31 -16.60 5.48
N SER A 293 -2.19 -17.24 6.25
CA SER A 293 -2.66 -16.70 7.52
C SER A 293 -1.51 -16.52 8.52
N ILE A 294 -0.60 -17.48 8.61
CA ILE A 294 0.61 -17.38 9.44
C ILE A 294 1.47 -16.20 8.97
N ARG A 295 1.72 -16.08 7.65
CA ARG A 295 2.47 -14.96 7.07
C ARG A 295 1.82 -13.61 7.38
N ALA A 296 0.50 -13.50 7.23
CA ALA A 296 -0.25 -12.27 7.51
C ALA A 296 -0.14 -11.81 8.97
N GLN A 297 0.03 -12.74 9.91
CA GLN A 297 0.16 -12.45 11.34
C GLN A 297 1.59 -12.12 11.79
N SER A 298 2.57 -12.12 10.87
CA SER A 298 3.99 -11.91 11.19
C SER A 298 4.26 -10.59 11.92
N ALA A 299 3.70 -9.48 11.44
CA ALA A 299 3.88 -8.17 12.07
C ALA A 299 3.23 -8.11 13.47
N LEU A 300 2.08 -8.76 13.65
CA LEU A 300 1.41 -8.83 14.95
C LEU A 300 2.24 -9.63 15.98
N ALA A 301 2.82 -10.75 15.56
CA ALA A 301 3.69 -11.56 16.42
C ALA A 301 4.94 -10.78 16.86
N LEU A 302 5.57 -10.02 15.95
CA LEU A 302 6.70 -9.16 16.28
C LEU A 302 6.31 -8.01 17.21
N ARG A 303 5.14 -7.39 16.97
CA ARG A 303 4.63 -6.30 17.81
C ARG A 303 4.51 -6.70 19.28
N ALA A 304 4.13 -7.95 19.56
CA ALA A 304 4.02 -8.47 20.91
C ALA A 304 5.38 -8.56 21.65
N GLU A 305 6.49 -8.51 20.93
CA GLU A 305 7.85 -8.66 21.48
C GLU A 305 8.62 -7.33 21.61
N SER A 306 8.01 -6.19 21.29
CA SER A 306 8.69 -4.89 21.29
C SER A 306 7.84 -3.83 21.97
N LYS A 307 8.50 -2.95 22.72
CA LYS A 307 7.83 -1.77 23.29
C LYS A 307 7.38 -0.81 22.19
N TYR A 308 8.24 -0.57 21.20
CA TYR A 308 7.96 0.24 20.02
C TYR A 308 8.38 -0.53 18.78
N MET A 309 7.52 -0.58 17.77
CA MET A 309 7.81 -1.20 16.49
C MET A 309 7.31 -0.30 15.36
N PHE A 310 8.20 -0.04 14.40
CA PHE A 310 7.90 0.69 13.18
C PHE A 310 8.13 -0.23 12.01
N VAL A 311 7.15 -0.32 11.13
CA VAL A 311 7.22 -1.13 9.91
C VAL A 311 7.60 -0.22 8.76
N GLU A 312 8.78 -0.43 8.19
CA GLU A 312 9.19 0.26 6.98
C GLU A 312 8.68 -0.45 5.73
N ASP A 313 8.74 0.27 4.62
CA ASP A 313 8.14 -0.15 3.34
C ASP A 313 9.02 0.36 2.20
N ILE A 314 10.18 -0.26 2.01
CA ILE A 314 11.09 0.11 0.93
C ILE A 314 11.01 -0.87 -0.23
N VAL A 315 11.22 -0.37 -1.44
CA VAL A 315 11.34 -1.20 -2.65
C VAL A 315 12.70 -1.00 -3.27
N VAL A 316 13.34 -2.07 -3.66
CA VAL A 316 14.58 -2.05 -4.43
C VAL A 316 14.44 -2.88 -5.71
N PRO A 317 15.21 -2.58 -6.77
CA PRO A 317 15.26 -3.49 -7.91
C PRO A 317 15.60 -4.90 -7.43
N VAL A 318 14.91 -5.92 -7.94
CA VAL A 318 15.11 -7.32 -7.52
C VAL A 318 16.58 -7.75 -7.63
N SER A 319 17.32 -7.23 -8.61
CA SER A 319 18.76 -7.44 -8.75
C SER A 319 19.60 -6.84 -7.62
N LYS A 320 19.02 -5.98 -6.78
CA LYS A 320 19.67 -5.30 -5.66
C LYS A 320 19.23 -5.83 -4.29
N LEU A 321 18.34 -6.82 -4.24
CA LEU A 321 17.83 -7.40 -2.99
C LEU A 321 18.94 -7.82 -2.02
N ASN A 322 19.93 -8.57 -2.52
CA ASN A 322 21.04 -9.04 -1.68
C ASN A 322 21.85 -7.88 -1.08
N GLU A 323 22.10 -6.83 -1.88
CA GLU A 323 22.79 -5.63 -1.40
C GLU A 323 21.97 -4.87 -0.34
N ALA A 324 20.64 -4.72 -0.58
CA ALA A 324 19.73 -4.09 0.37
C ALA A 324 19.69 -4.85 1.70
N ILE A 325 19.53 -6.17 1.66
CA ILE A 325 19.50 -7.03 2.85
C ILE A 325 20.78 -6.89 3.67
N LYS A 326 21.96 -6.90 3.02
CA LYS A 326 23.25 -6.69 3.72
C LYS A 326 23.30 -5.35 4.44
N LYS A 327 22.94 -4.27 3.73
CA LYS A 327 22.91 -2.91 4.32
C LYS A 327 21.93 -2.82 5.51
N LEU A 328 20.76 -3.45 5.43
CA LEU A 328 19.79 -3.52 6.52
C LEU A 328 20.37 -4.26 7.74
N LYS A 329 21.06 -5.39 7.53
CA LYS A 329 21.72 -6.14 8.61
C LYS A 329 22.93 -5.40 9.21
N GLU A 330 23.61 -4.55 8.43
CA GLU A 330 24.64 -3.64 8.94
C GLU A 330 24.02 -2.55 9.83
N LEU A 331 22.87 -1.99 9.49
CA LEU A 331 22.14 -1.05 10.34
C LEU A 331 21.67 -1.70 11.64
N GLU A 332 21.13 -2.91 11.59
CA GLU A 332 20.72 -3.69 12.78
C GLU A 332 21.89 -3.79 13.78
N LYS A 333 23.10 -4.13 13.28
CA LYS A 333 24.33 -4.20 14.08
C LYS A 333 24.79 -2.82 14.56
N LYS A 334 24.80 -1.81 13.68
CA LYS A 334 25.25 -0.45 13.96
C LYS A 334 24.50 0.18 15.13
N TYR A 335 23.19 -0.03 15.19
CA TYR A 335 22.32 0.54 16.22
C TYR A 335 22.06 -0.42 17.37
N ASN A 336 22.58 -1.65 17.32
CA ASN A 336 22.33 -2.71 18.30
C ASN A 336 20.82 -2.89 18.59
N ILE A 337 20.04 -2.99 17.53
CA ILE A 337 18.58 -3.18 17.57
C ILE A 337 18.20 -4.50 16.92
N ARG A 338 16.95 -4.92 17.07
CA ARG A 338 16.34 -5.98 16.28
C ARG A 338 15.60 -5.35 15.09
N MET A 339 15.83 -5.89 13.91
CA MET A 339 15.18 -5.42 12.69
C MET A 339 14.82 -6.62 11.79
N PRO A 340 13.87 -7.47 12.23
CA PRO A 340 13.40 -8.61 11.44
C PRO A 340 12.76 -8.14 10.14
N ILE A 341 12.95 -8.94 9.07
CA ILE A 341 12.48 -8.61 7.72
C ILE A 341 11.30 -9.50 7.35
N ILE A 342 10.22 -8.86 6.98
CA ILE A 342 9.08 -9.45 6.26
C ILE A 342 9.13 -8.86 4.85
N ALA A 343 8.85 -9.62 3.80
CA ALA A 343 8.97 -9.07 2.44
C ALA A 343 8.02 -9.69 1.44
N HIS A 344 7.49 -8.82 0.55
CA HIS A 344 7.02 -9.23 -0.78
C HIS A 344 8.26 -9.34 -1.68
N ILE A 345 9.08 -10.36 -1.39
CA ILE A 345 10.43 -10.44 -1.95
C ILE A 345 10.43 -10.63 -3.47
N GLY A 346 9.34 -11.16 -4.03
CA GLY A 346 9.17 -11.40 -5.46
C GLY A 346 9.21 -10.13 -6.32
N ASP A 347 8.80 -8.98 -5.77
CA ASP A 347 8.80 -7.68 -6.44
C ASP A 347 9.79 -6.66 -5.86
N GLY A 348 10.55 -7.08 -4.85
CA GLY A 348 11.60 -6.26 -4.25
C GLY A 348 11.14 -5.39 -3.10
N ASN A 349 9.91 -5.54 -2.62
CA ASN A 349 9.37 -4.79 -1.51
C ASN A 349 9.75 -5.44 -0.16
N LEU A 350 10.47 -4.69 0.66
CA LEU A 350 10.99 -5.12 1.95
C LEU A 350 10.33 -4.33 3.07
N HIS A 351 9.89 -5.03 4.12
CA HIS A 351 9.38 -4.45 5.35
C HIS A 351 10.34 -4.76 6.52
N PRO A 352 11.41 -3.98 6.69
CA PRO A 352 12.21 -4.04 7.91
C PRO A 352 11.37 -3.57 9.10
N ASN A 353 11.25 -4.41 10.13
CA ASN A 353 10.49 -4.10 11.33
C ASN A 353 11.46 -3.57 12.40
N ILE A 354 11.53 -2.25 12.54
CA ILE A 354 12.43 -1.58 13.48
C ILE A 354 11.87 -1.72 14.88
N MET A 355 12.50 -2.56 15.70
CA MET A 355 12.08 -2.85 17.08
C MET A 355 12.95 -2.10 18.07
N LEU A 356 12.34 -1.20 18.86
CA LEU A 356 13.04 -0.29 19.75
C LEU A 356 12.52 -0.37 21.18
N ASN A 357 13.44 -0.17 22.12
CA ASN A 357 13.11 0.05 23.54
C ASN A 357 13.08 1.55 23.90
N ASP A 358 13.73 2.38 23.09
CA ASP A 358 13.85 3.83 23.23
C ASP A 358 13.65 4.51 21.87
N LEU A 359 12.90 5.60 21.86
CA LEU A 359 12.57 6.35 20.64
C LEU A 359 13.65 7.34 20.19
N SER A 360 14.69 7.56 20.99
CA SER A 360 15.72 8.58 20.71
C SER A 360 16.45 8.41 19.38
N ILE A 361 16.48 7.19 18.84
CA ILE A 361 17.13 6.87 17.56
C ILE A 361 16.14 6.54 16.45
N ALA A 362 14.83 6.54 16.74
CA ALA A 362 13.79 6.05 15.82
C ALA A 362 13.84 6.75 14.46
N GLU A 363 13.79 8.09 14.46
CA GLU A 363 13.81 8.90 13.23
C GLU A 363 15.07 8.63 12.40
N LYS A 364 16.22 8.57 13.06
CA LYS A 364 17.50 8.33 12.38
C LYS A 364 17.57 6.96 11.70
N VAL A 365 17.12 5.91 12.40
CA VAL A 365 17.09 4.55 11.83
C VAL A 365 16.11 4.50 10.66
N PHE A 366 14.93 5.09 10.81
CA PHE A 366 13.91 5.19 9.79
C PHE A 366 14.46 5.87 8.51
N GLU A 367 15.11 7.02 8.64
CA GLU A 367 15.74 7.72 7.53
C GLU A 367 16.86 6.90 6.86
N GLU A 368 17.71 6.22 7.64
CA GLU A 368 18.81 5.41 7.08
C GLU A 368 18.27 4.19 6.31
N VAL A 369 17.19 3.55 6.78
CA VAL A 369 16.51 2.47 6.03
C VAL A 369 15.99 2.99 4.69
N ALA A 370 15.29 4.11 4.68
CA ALA A 370 14.77 4.70 3.46
C ALA A 370 15.88 5.08 2.47
N ARG A 371 17.02 5.63 2.97
CA ARG A 371 18.18 5.98 2.14
C ARG A 371 18.83 4.79 1.46
N ILE A 372 18.78 3.58 2.07
CA ILE A 372 19.22 2.36 1.39
C ILE A 372 18.45 2.16 0.07
N ALA A 373 17.12 2.34 0.09
CA ALA A 373 16.32 2.22 -1.13
C ALA A 373 16.73 3.26 -2.17
N ILE A 374 16.88 4.53 -1.76
CA ILE A 374 17.28 5.62 -2.66
C ILE A 374 18.65 5.34 -3.29
N GLU A 375 19.66 4.94 -2.49
CA GLU A 375 21.00 4.62 -2.97
C GLU A 375 21.02 3.48 -3.99
N LEU A 376 20.10 2.53 -3.87
CA LEU A 376 19.98 1.38 -4.76
C LEU A 376 19.06 1.65 -5.98
N GLY A 377 18.57 2.88 -6.14
CA GLY A 377 17.69 3.26 -7.25
C GLY A 377 16.26 2.77 -7.08
N GLY A 378 15.84 2.56 -5.84
CA GLY A 378 14.53 2.08 -5.45
C GLY A 378 13.57 3.17 -4.98
N SER A 379 12.59 2.80 -4.16
CA SER A 379 11.57 3.70 -3.62
C SER A 379 11.44 3.55 -2.11
N ILE A 380 11.16 4.66 -1.43
CA ILE A 380 10.91 4.71 0.02
C ILE A 380 9.53 4.17 0.42
N SER A 381 8.66 3.91 -0.53
CA SER A 381 7.37 3.28 -0.29
C SER A 381 6.97 2.41 -1.49
N GLY A 382 6.60 1.16 -1.20
CA GLY A 382 6.03 0.21 -2.15
C GLY A 382 4.51 0.26 -2.17
N GLU A 383 3.91 0.33 -0.98
CA GLU A 383 2.46 0.21 -0.84
C GLU A 383 1.86 1.03 0.32
N HIS A 384 2.64 1.39 1.36
CA HIS A 384 2.12 2.10 2.52
C HIS A 384 1.78 3.57 2.23
N GLY A 385 2.36 4.16 1.18
CA GLY A 385 2.21 5.58 0.84
C GLY A 385 3.17 6.48 1.60
N ILE A 386 2.97 7.79 1.49
CA ILE A 386 3.87 8.82 1.96
C ILE A 386 3.32 9.58 3.17
N GLY A 387 2.08 10.08 3.07
CA GLY A 387 1.41 10.85 4.12
C GLY A 387 2.23 12.05 4.62
N VAL A 388 2.27 12.21 5.94
CA VAL A 388 3.16 13.18 6.62
C VAL A 388 4.51 12.56 6.96
N GLN A 389 4.55 11.26 7.24
CA GLN A 389 5.71 10.57 7.80
C GLN A 389 6.90 10.51 6.85
N LYS A 390 6.66 10.28 5.56
CA LYS A 390 7.71 10.09 4.55
C LYS A 390 7.91 11.29 3.62
N ALA A 391 7.22 12.41 3.83
CA ALA A 391 7.27 13.56 2.92
C ALA A 391 8.69 14.13 2.74
N LYS A 392 9.49 14.22 3.81
CA LYS A 392 10.91 14.64 3.74
C LYS A 392 11.73 13.68 2.89
N LEU A 393 11.56 12.39 3.11
CA LEU A 393 12.26 11.35 2.34
C LEU A 393 11.83 11.31 0.89
N LEU A 394 10.55 11.62 0.58
CA LEU A 394 10.07 11.78 -0.78
C LEU A 394 10.79 12.92 -1.50
N ALA A 395 10.98 14.06 -0.83
CA ALA A 395 11.76 15.17 -1.38
C ALA A 395 13.19 14.72 -1.71
N GLU A 396 13.87 14.03 -0.79
CA GLU A 396 15.21 13.49 -0.99
C GLU A 396 15.26 12.49 -2.15
N GLN A 397 14.31 11.55 -2.21
CA GLN A 397 14.23 10.55 -3.29
C GLN A 397 14.07 11.22 -4.65
N ILE A 398 13.11 12.12 -4.81
CA ILE A 398 12.82 12.76 -6.09
C ILE A 398 14.02 13.60 -6.54
N THR A 399 14.59 14.40 -5.66
CA THR A 399 15.74 15.24 -5.98
C THR A 399 16.94 14.41 -6.44
N ARG A 400 17.24 13.30 -5.75
CA ARG A 400 18.41 12.46 -6.08
C ARG A 400 18.22 11.60 -7.32
N LEU A 401 17.01 11.04 -7.52
CA LEU A 401 16.78 10.05 -8.57
C LEU A 401 16.15 10.64 -9.83
N ASN A 402 15.35 11.69 -9.69
CA ASN A 402 14.53 12.22 -10.78
C ASN A 402 14.89 13.67 -11.17
N GLY A 403 15.52 14.40 -10.27
CA GLY A 403 15.83 15.83 -10.42
C GLY A 403 14.75 16.76 -9.86
N ASP A 404 15.16 17.96 -9.47
CA ASP A 404 14.35 18.93 -8.72
C ASP A 404 13.07 19.37 -9.46
N ASP A 405 13.11 19.42 -10.79
CA ASP A 405 11.95 19.85 -11.59
C ASP A 405 10.77 18.87 -11.49
N VAL A 406 11.00 17.59 -11.18
CA VAL A 406 9.91 16.62 -11.02
C VAL A 406 9.06 16.97 -9.82
N LEU A 407 9.66 17.36 -8.69
CA LEU A 407 8.90 17.78 -7.50
C LEU A 407 8.15 19.09 -7.75
N LYS A 408 8.74 20.04 -8.52
CA LYS A 408 8.06 21.27 -8.95
C LYS A 408 6.85 20.98 -9.85
N ILE A 409 6.98 20.01 -10.78
CA ILE A 409 5.86 19.57 -11.62
C ILE A 409 4.74 18.98 -10.77
N MET A 410 5.05 18.08 -9.84
CA MET A 410 4.06 17.48 -8.93
C MET A 410 3.35 18.56 -8.11
N LYS A 411 4.09 19.52 -7.55
CA LYS A 411 3.51 20.65 -6.81
C LYS A 411 2.64 21.53 -7.72
N GLY A 412 3.10 21.80 -8.93
CA GLY A 412 2.32 22.55 -9.92
C GLY A 412 1.00 21.88 -10.29
N ILE A 413 0.97 20.54 -10.39
CA ILE A 413 -0.25 19.76 -10.59
C ILE A 413 -1.20 19.92 -9.39
N LYS A 414 -0.68 19.79 -8.15
CA LYS A 414 -1.47 20.02 -6.92
C LYS A 414 -2.10 21.42 -6.95
N ASP A 415 -1.32 22.46 -7.24
CA ASP A 415 -1.80 23.84 -7.24
C ASP A 415 -2.81 24.13 -8.36
N LEU A 416 -2.64 23.49 -9.52
CA LEU A 416 -3.59 23.61 -10.63
C LEU A 416 -4.94 22.99 -10.29
N ILE A 417 -4.94 21.82 -9.66
CA ILE A 417 -6.16 21.07 -9.34
C ILE A 417 -6.83 21.63 -8.07
N ASP A 418 -6.05 21.91 -7.04
CA ASP A 418 -6.51 22.43 -5.75
C ASP A 418 -5.93 23.83 -5.42
N PRO A 419 -6.29 24.88 -6.19
CA PRO A 419 -5.83 26.24 -5.92
C PRO A 419 -6.35 26.82 -4.60
N TYR A 420 -7.26 26.11 -3.94
CA TYR A 420 -7.84 26.51 -2.65
C TYR A 420 -7.11 25.89 -1.47
N HIS A 421 -6.22 24.92 -1.70
CA HIS A 421 -5.49 24.17 -0.68
C HIS A 421 -6.40 23.57 0.40
N ILE A 422 -7.53 23.00 -0.02
CA ILE A 422 -8.51 22.40 0.89
C ILE A 422 -8.47 20.87 0.89
N MET A 423 -7.94 20.21 -0.17
CA MET A 423 -7.93 18.77 -0.28
C MET A 423 -6.71 18.17 0.42
N ASN A 424 -6.94 17.59 1.59
CA ASN A 424 -5.95 16.90 2.42
C ASN A 424 -4.59 17.63 2.47
N PRO A 425 -4.56 18.93 2.85
CA PRO A 425 -3.38 19.77 2.70
C PRO A 425 -2.28 19.42 3.72
N ASN A 426 -1.08 19.99 3.50
CA ASN A 426 0.11 19.83 4.34
C ASN A 426 0.60 18.37 4.46
N LYS A 427 0.42 17.57 3.42
CA LYS A 427 0.87 16.18 3.33
C LYS A 427 1.46 15.90 1.96
N TYR A 428 2.03 14.71 1.80
CA TYR A 428 2.48 14.17 0.53
C TYR A 428 3.36 15.17 -0.25
N VAL A 429 3.00 15.43 -1.50
CA VAL A 429 3.76 16.31 -2.41
C VAL A 429 3.87 17.75 -1.88
N GLU A 430 2.81 18.27 -1.28
CA GLU A 430 2.81 19.64 -0.76
C GLU A 430 3.81 19.81 0.39
N LEU A 431 3.82 18.87 1.33
CA LEU A 431 4.77 18.87 2.44
C LEU A 431 6.19 18.58 1.97
N ALA A 432 6.36 17.61 1.05
CA ALA A 432 7.66 17.31 0.45
C ALA A 432 8.28 18.53 -0.24
N TYR A 433 7.49 19.27 -1.02
CA TYR A 433 7.95 20.49 -1.69
C TYR A 433 8.33 21.59 -0.69
N LYS A 434 7.54 21.76 0.38
CA LYS A 434 7.82 22.73 1.45
C LYS A 434 9.15 22.41 2.13
N VAL A 435 9.36 21.19 2.57
CA VAL A 435 10.58 20.74 3.24
C VAL A 435 11.80 20.91 2.33
N ALA A 436 11.69 20.55 1.06
CA ALA A 436 12.78 20.69 0.10
C ALA A 436 13.21 22.15 -0.11
N ASN A 437 12.26 23.09 -0.08
CA ASN A 437 12.56 24.52 -0.16
C ASN A 437 13.17 25.08 1.13
N ASP A 438 12.67 24.69 2.29
CA ASP A 438 13.12 25.19 3.60
C ASP A 438 14.56 24.68 3.90
N GLU A 439 14.88 23.45 3.52
CA GLU A 439 16.22 22.87 3.68
C GLU A 439 17.22 23.27 2.55
N GLY A 440 16.78 24.06 1.56
CA GLY A 440 17.63 24.52 0.45
C GLY A 440 18.02 23.42 -0.53
N VAL A 441 17.29 22.30 -0.54
CA VAL A 441 17.51 21.16 -1.45
C VAL A 441 17.10 21.51 -2.89
N ILE A 442 16.13 22.40 -3.06
CA ILE A 442 15.74 22.95 -4.35
C ILE A 442 16.26 24.39 -4.46
N PRO A 443 17.09 24.74 -5.47
CA PRO A 443 17.46 26.13 -5.73
C PRO A 443 16.22 26.97 -5.98
N ARG A 444 16.13 28.13 -5.31
CA ARG A 444 15.03 29.08 -5.46
C ARG A 444 14.90 29.63 -6.88
#